data_8c18083a8a025657f604316f396da10a
#
_entry.id   8c18083a8a025657f604316f396da10a
#
_cell.length_a   1.000
_cell.length_b   1.000
_cell.length_c   1.000
_cell.angle_alpha   90.00
_cell.angle_beta   90.00
_cell.angle_gamma   90.00
#
_symmetry.space_group_name_H-M   'P 1'
#
loop_
_entity.id
_entity.type
_entity.pdbx_description
1 polymer ?
#
loop_
_entity_poly.entity_id
_entity_poly.type
_entity_poly.pdbx_seq_one_letter_code
_entity_poly.pdbx_strand_id
1 'polypeptide(L)'
;DTSTDSLLQHVEQYISSFNQINNDLAGGLDTIEASQKLPRTGRRIIKIQQLANNKKSSTLRYLFVLRDNLDHIQDNLENWQSDLDDVNSMLIQNQHDIIKCSKDTFLNSVPEDPALRSAFFEKLSKLRVLYHKTDSANRSSLLAVNLLQNTVSVDYTTVLDEADQIDAKIGRFADRAVDGEFGLIWEKSPQYNDLNSALTATIDLNSTQDYYFIKHGVSTHLIGLLYLILTTLWIFYNRQKTLKNNDHPEIILDRINYIYTNPLSASLLIVTALIPYFYSHPPVAFLEIFFLLSIIFVLILVKKSFPKSLFNFLIQLFCLTVIYGLSNLLIQITVFDKNAILLLGIVSIVIALLFYRKVKREPEGQIPHTRLVLIL
;
A
#
# COMPACT_ATOMS: atom_id res chain seq x y z
N ASP A 1 6.27 -33.63 -58.10
CA ASP A 1 6.66 -32.24 -57.77
C ASP A 1 5.99 -31.71 -56.52
N THR A 2 4.73 -32.03 -56.23
CA THR A 2 4.00 -31.53 -55.03
C THR A 2 4.54 -32.08 -53.70
N SER A 3 5.09 -33.29 -53.65
CA SER A 3 5.59 -33.88 -52.37
C SER A 3 6.94 -33.31 -51.93
N THR A 4 7.79 -32.93 -52.87
CA THR A 4 9.15 -32.43 -52.58
C THR A 4 9.15 -30.97 -52.14
N ASP A 5 8.26 -30.15 -52.72
CA ASP A 5 8.03 -28.77 -52.31
C ASP A 5 7.44 -28.69 -50.89
N SER A 6 6.60 -29.72 -50.52
CA SER A 6 6.06 -29.83 -49.17
C SER A 6 7.14 -30.19 -48.12
N LEU A 7 8.19 -30.96 -48.46
CA LEU A 7 9.29 -31.30 -47.56
C LEU A 7 10.14 -30.05 -47.21
N LEU A 8 10.49 -29.25 -48.22
CA LEU A 8 11.22 -28.02 -48.04
C LEU A 8 10.45 -27.00 -47.24
N GLN A 9 9.15 -26.87 -47.52
CA GLN A 9 8.22 -26.02 -46.78
C GLN A 9 8.12 -26.43 -45.30
N HIS A 10 8.08 -27.74 -45.04
CA HIS A 10 8.00 -28.28 -43.68
C HIS A 10 9.25 -27.98 -42.85
N VAL A 11 10.44 -28.13 -43.43
CA VAL A 11 11.72 -27.75 -42.79
C VAL A 11 11.77 -26.22 -42.52
N GLU A 12 11.26 -25.41 -43.45
CA GLU A 12 11.19 -23.94 -43.26
C GLU A 12 10.25 -23.52 -42.16
N GLN A 13 9.12 -24.23 -41.98
CA GLN A 13 8.21 -23.98 -40.87
C GLN A 13 8.89 -24.21 -39.53
N TYR A 14 9.65 -25.29 -39.33
CA TYR A 14 10.43 -25.53 -38.13
C TYR A 14 11.52 -24.48 -37.92
N ILE A 15 12.24 -24.10 -38.99
CA ILE A 15 13.25 -23.01 -38.88
C ILE A 15 12.60 -21.70 -38.44
N SER A 16 11.44 -21.37 -39.02
CA SER A 16 10.69 -20.16 -38.64
C SER A 16 10.21 -20.22 -37.19
N SER A 17 9.61 -21.33 -36.78
CA SER A 17 9.16 -21.55 -35.40
C SER A 17 10.31 -21.44 -34.40
N PHE A 18 11.45 -22.07 -34.65
CA PHE A 18 12.62 -21.99 -33.75
C PHE A 18 13.27 -20.60 -33.72
N ASN A 19 13.26 -19.88 -34.83
CA ASN A 19 13.69 -18.49 -34.84
C ASN A 19 12.75 -17.61 -34.00
N GLN A 20 11.45 -17.83 -34.09
CA GLN A 20 10.48 -17.13 -33.25
C GLN A 20 10.73 -17.42 -31.76
N ILE A 21 10.83 -18.69 -31.36
CA ILE A 21 11.15 -19.09 -29.98
C ILE A 21 12.46 -18.42 -29.51
N ASN A 22 13.52 -18.45 -30.33
CA ASN A 22 14.77 -17.80 -29.93
C ASN A 22 14.65 -16.28 -29.82
N ASN A 23 13.85 -15.64 -30.66
CA ASN A 23 13.60 -14.19 -30.58
C ASN A 23 12.80 -13.86 -29.31
N ASP A 24 11.78 -14.65 -28.97
CA ASP A 24 10.97 -14.48 -27.76
C ASP A 24 11.84 -14.66 -26.51
N LEU A 25 12.70 -15.69 -26.49
CA LEU A 25 13.67 -15.91 -25.40
C LEU A 25 14.72 -14.79 -25.32
N ALA A 26 15.18 -14.25 -26.46
CA ALA A 26 16.16 -13.16 -26.52
C ALA A 26 15.55 -11.79 -26.18
N GLY A 27 14.26 -11.59 -26.44
CA GLY A 27 13.50 -10.41 -26.05
C GLY A 27 13.37 -10.22 -24.54
N GLY A 28 13.67 -11.27 -23.77
CA GLY A 28 13.55 -11.32 -22.31
C GLY A 28 12.22 -11.87 -21.85
N LEU A 29 12.28 -12.72 -20.86
CA LEU A 29 11.08 -13.27 -20.20
C LEU A 29 10.58 -12.25 -19.16
N ASP A 30 9.29 -12.22 -18.92
CA ASP A 30 8.69 -11.36 -17.88
C ASP A 30 9.00 -11.88 -16.47
N THR A 31 10.29 -12.14 -16.22
CA THR A 31 10.82 -12.63 -14.94
C THR A 31 11.75 -11.63 -14.29
N ILE A 32 12.03 -10.51 -14.97
CA ILE A 32 13.04 -9.52 -14.55
C ILE A 32 12.64 -8.89 -13.22
N GLU A 33 11.38 -8.51 -13.09
CA GLU A 33 10.90 -7.88 -11.87
C GLU A 33 11.01 -8.84 -10.68
N ALA A 34 10.52 -10.06 -10.81
CA ALA A 34 10.61 -11.08 -9.78
C ALA A 34 12.07 -11.37 -9.40
N SER A 35 12.95 -11.62 -10.39
CA SER A 35 14.36 -11.95 -10.14
C SER A 35 15.13 -10.84 -9.40
N GLN A 36 14.84 -9.58 -9.69
CA GLN A 36 15.52 -8.43 -9.07
C GLN A 36 14.97 -8.11 -7.67
N LYS A 37 13.66 -8.26 -7.45
CA LYS A 37 13.01 -7.86 -6.20
C LYS A 37 12.95 -8.99 -5.16
N LEU A 38 12.88 -10.25 -5.57
CA LEU A 38 12.75 -11.40 -4.69
C LEU A 38 13.81 -11.45 -3.57
N PRO A 39 15.13 -11.19 -3.81
CA PRO A 39 16.12 -11.19 -2.73
C PRO A 39 15.90 -10.08 -1.69
N ARG A 40 15.26 -8.97 -2.06
CA ARG A 40 14.91 -7.91 -1.11
C ARG A 40 13.66 -8.27 -0.32
N THR A 41 12.70 -8.90 -0.97
CA THR A 41 11.45 -9.39 -0.37
C THR A 41 11.75 -10.44 0.69
N GLY A 42 12.58 -11.45 0.41
CA GLY A 42 13.00 -12.44 1.38
C GLY A 42 13.67 -11.83 2.63
N ARG A 43 14.56 -10.83 2.44
CA ARG A 43 15.15 -10.10 3.59
C ARG A 43 14.10 -9.33 4.42
N ARG A 44 13.05 -8.79 3.77
CA ARG A 44 11.95 -8.13 4.47
C ARG A 44 11.12 -9.10 5.30
N ILE A 45 10.81 -10.27 4.73
CA ILE A 45 10.09 -11.34 5.44
C ILE A 45 10.85 -11.73 6.70
N ILE A 46 12.15 -12.00 6.59
CA ILE A 46 13.00 -12.33 7.75
C ILE A 46 12.98 -11.20 8.80
N LYS A 47 13.06 -9.94 8.35
CA LYS A 47 13.00 -8.79 9.26
C LYS A 47 11.67 -8.71 10.00
N ILE A 48 10.56 -8.90 9.29
CA ILE A 48 9.22 -8.91 9.89
C ILE A 48 9.09 -10.04 10.91
N GLN A 49 9.56 -11.24 10.60
CA GLN A 49 9.61 -12.36 11.54
C GLN A 49 10.39 -12.02 12.83
N GLN A 50 11.57 -11.42 12.69
CA GLN A 50 12.36 -11.00 13.85
C GLN A 50 11.62 -9.95 14.69
N LEU A 51 10.96 -9.00 14.05
CA LEU A 51 10.18 -7.97 14.71
C LEU A 51 8.93 -8.55 15.38
N ALA A 52 8.21 -9.43 14.71
CA ALA A 52 7.01 -10.09 15.24
C ALA A 52 7.32 -11.01 16.44
N ASN A 53 8.51 -11.63 16.46
CA ASN A 53 8.96 -12.50 17.55
C ASN A 53 9.61 -11.75 18.69
N ASN A 54 9.84 -10.45 18.56
CA ASN A 54 10.37 -9.63 19.63
C ASN A 54 9.30 -9.41 20.73
N LYS A 55 9.42 -10.13 21.85
CA LYS A 55 8.48 -10.04 23.00
C LYS A 55 8.46 -8.66 23.66
N LYS A 56 9.40 -7.77 23.34
CA LYS A 56 9.62 -6.52 24.10
C LYS A 56 8.73 -5.36 23.72
N SER A 57 8.00 -5.40 22.62
CA SER A 57 7.36 -4.18 22.09
C SER A 57 6.14 -4.42 21.21
N SER A 58 5.33 -5.43 21.51
CA SER A 58 4.13 -5.65 20.71
C SER A 58 3.00 -4.74 21.19
N THR A 59 2.81 -3.60 20.56
CA THR A 59 1.53 -2.89 20.61
C THR A 59 0.60 -3.50 19.58
N LEU A 60 -0.71 -3.38 19.80
CA LEU A 60 -1.72 -3.77 18.82
C LEU A 60 -1.44 -3.08 17.47
N ARG A 61 -1.13 -1.79 17.51
CA ARG A 61 -0.77 -0.99 16.34
C ARG A 61 0.45 -1.54 15.60
N TYR A 62 1.49 -1.91 16.32
CA TYR A 62 2.69 -2.52 15.76
C TYR A 62 2.37 -3.80 14.99
N LEU A 63 1.50 -4.66 15.56
CA LEU A 63 1.06 -5.88 14.90
C LEU A 63 0.27 -5.59 13.63
N PHE A 64 -0.63 -4.60 13.64
CA PHE A 64 -1.35 -4.18 12.43
C PHE A 64 -0.40 -3.68 11.33
N VAL A 65 0.62 -2.88 11.67
CA VAL A 65 1.59 -2.41 10.68
C VAL A 65 2.42 -3.58 10.11
N LEU A 66 2.80 -4.56 10.93
CA LEU A 66 3.49 -5.75 10.43
C LEU A 66 2.59 -6.59 9.53
N ARG A 67 1.31 -6.77 9.93
CA ARG A 67 0.33 -7.52 9.15
C ARG A 67 0.10 -6.91 7.78
N ASP A 68 -0.11 -5.60 7.73
CA ASP A 68 -0.32 -4.86 6.50
C ASP A 68 0.92 -4.90 5.56
N ASN A 69 2.13 -4.86 6.13
CA ASN A 69 3.36 -5.07 5.33
C ASN A 69 3.43 -6.49 4.75
N LEU A 70 2.95 -7.52 5.47
CA LEU A 70 2.89 -8.88 4.94
C LEU A 70 1.85 -9.01 3.84
N ASP A 71 0.69 -8.37 3.95
CA ASP A 71 -0.33 -8.34 2.90
C ASP A 71 0.23 -7.78 1.59
N HIS A 72 0.95 -6.67 1.66
CA HIS A 72 1.61 -6.11 0.48
C HIS A 72 2.68 -7.02 -0.12
N ILE A 73 3.40 -7.77 0.71
CA ILE A 73 4.38 -8.76 0.22
C ILE A 73 3.63 -9.92 -0.44
N GLN A 74 2.54 -10.39 0.17
CA GLN A 74 1.69 -11.45 -0.37
C GLN A 74 1.17 -11.08 -1.75
N ASP A 75 0.57 -9.91 -1.91
CA ASP A 75 0.05 -9.42 -3.21
C ASP A 75 1.13 -9.43 -4.29
N ASN A 76 2.36 -8.99 -3.96
CA ASN A 76 3.45 -9.01 -4.93
C ASN A 76 3.88 -10.43 -5.29
N LEU A 77 3.94 -11.35 -4.31
CA LEU A 77 4.29 -12.75 -4.55
C LEU A 77 3.24 -13.47 -5.39
N GLU A 78 1.95 -13.20 -5.16
CA GLU A 78 0.85 -13.71 -5.97
C GLU A 78 0.95 -13.25 -7.44
N ASN A 79 1.21 -11.97 -7.66
CA ASN A 79 1.40 -11.43 -9.00
C ASN A 79 2.61 -12.09 -9.69
N TRP A 80 3.75 -12.19 -9.01
CA TRP A 80 4.93 -12.85 -9.59
C TRP A 80 4.71 -14.34 -9.83
N GLN A 81 3.94 -15.01 -8.99
CA GLN A 81 3.57 -16.41 -9.21
C GLN A 81 2.76 -16.57 -10.51
N SER A 82 1.76 -15.69 -10.71
CA SER A 82 0.96 -15.68 -11.94
C SER A 82 1.82 -15.43 -13.19
N ASP A 83 2.69 -14.40 -13.14
CA ASP A 83 3.57 -14.08 -14.27
C ASP A 83 4.53 -15.24 -14.60
N LEU A 84 5.10 -15.87 -13.56
CA LEU A 84 6.00 -17.01 -13.72
C LEU A 84 5.27 -18.26 -14.24
N ASP A 85 4.00 -18.48 -13.86
CA ASP A 85 3.17 -19.58 -14.35
C ASP A 85 2.87 -19.41 -15.84
N ASP A 86 2.59 -18.20 -16.30
CA ASP A 86 2.38 -17.88 -17.72
C ASP A 86 3.66 -18.14 -18.53
N VAL A 87 4.81 -17.65 -18.04
CA VAL A 87 6.11 -17.90 -18.68
C VAL A 87 6.45 -19.38 -18.71
N ASN A 88 6.22 -20.11 -17.62
CA ASN A 88 6.46 -21.55 -17.53
C ASN A 88 5.61 -22.32 -18.55
N SER A 89 4.33 -21.96 -18.67
CA SER A 89 3.41 -22.55 -19.63
C SER A 89 3.89 -22.36 -21.08
N MET A 90 4.34 -21.15 -21.42
CA MET A 90 4.94 -20.84 -22.72
C MET A 90 6.21 -21.69 -22.98
N LEU A 91 7.11 -21.79 -22.00
CA LEU A 91 8.34 -22.58 -22.12
C LEU A 91 8.07 -24.08 -22.27
N ILE A 92 7.05 -24.60 -21.59
CA ILE A 92 6.59 -25.99 -21.73
C ILE A 92 6.03 -26.22 -23.15
N GLN A 93 5.25 -25.29 -23.68
CA GLN A 93 4.75 -25.35 -25.04
C GLN A 93 5.90 -25.34 -26.06
N ASN A 94 6.87 -24.45 -25.89
CA ASN A 94 8.08 -24.42 -26.69
C ASN A 94 8.84 -25.78 -26.66
N GLN A 95 8.96 -26.39 -25.47
CA GLN A 95 9.59 -27.69 -25.30
C GLN A 95 8.82 -28.80 -26.05
N HIS A 96 7.47 -28.72 -26.03
CA HIS A 96 6.63 -29.63 -26.78
C HIS A 96 6.89 -29.52 -28.30
N ASP A 97 6.97 -28.30 -28.83
CA ASP A 97 7.21 -28.03 -30.23
C ASP A 97 8.63 -28.48 -30.68
N ILE A 98 9.62 -28.30 -29.83
CA ILE A 98 11.00 -28.78 -30.04
C ILE A 98 11.01 -30.31 -30.08
N ILE A 99 10.33 -31.01 -29.15
CA ILE A 99 10.25 -32.45 -29.12
C ILE A 99 9.49 -32.98 -30.34
N LYS A 100 8.42 -32.30 -30.77
CA LYS A 100 7.65 -32.63 -31.96
C LYS A 100 8.55 -32.67 -33.19
N CYS A 101 9.40 -31.66 -33.39
CA CYS A 101 10.37 -31.64 -34.48
C CYS A 101 11.34 -32.82 -34.42
N SER A 102 11.83 -33.20 -33.22
CA SER A 102 12.78 -34.34 -33.10
C SER A 102 12.15 -35.70 -33.39
N LYS A 103 10.85 -35.82 -33.23
CA LYS A 103 10.09 -37.05 -33.47
C LYS A 103 9.46 -37.12 -34.87
N ASP A 104 9.63 -36.06 -35.65
CA ASP A 104 9.01 -35.96 -36.96
C ASP A 104 9.71 -36.88 -37.98
N THR A 105 9.04 -37.96 -38.36
CA THR A 105 9.51 -38.93 -39.34
C THR A 105 9.62 -38.35 -40.74
N PHE A 106 8.91 -37.26 -41.04
CA PHE A 106 8.96 -36.57 -42.32
C PHE A 106 10.35 -36.01 -42.63
N LEU A 107 11.11 -35.61 -41.62
CA LEU A 107 12.49 -35.13 -41.74
C LEU A 107 13.50 -36.23 -42.17
N ASN A 108 13.11 -37.51 -42.08
CA ASN A 108 13.92 -38.66 -42.53
C ASN A 108 13.73 -38.96 -44.02
N SER A 109 12.75 -38.35 -44.66
CA SER A 109 12.47 -38.54 -46.08
C SER A 109 13.45 -37.70 -46.91
N VAL A 110 14.05 -38.32 -47.96
CA VAL A 110 15.00 -37.67 -48.83
C VAL A 110 14.34 -37.35 -50.17
N PRO A 111 14.44 -36.14 -50.69
CA PRO A 111 13.93 -35.80 -52.03
C PRO A 111 14.57 -36.62 -53.13
N GLU A 112 13.76 -37.08 -54.10
CA GLU A 112 14.23 -37.85 -55.23
C GLU A 112 15.05 -37.03 -56.22
N ASP A 113 14.69 -35.72 -56.38
CA ASP A 113 15.41 -34.79 -57.29
C ASP A 113 16.80 -34.42 -56.74
N PRO A 114 17.90 -34.63 -57.47
CA PRO A 114 19.26 -34.30 -57.04
C PRO A 114 19.46 -32.81 -56.72
N ALA A 115 18.83 -31.88 -57.44
CA ALA A 115 18.95 -30.46 -57.26
C ALA A 115 18.29 -30.00 -55.94
N LEU A 116 17.11 -30.49 -55.66
CA LEU A 116 16.34 -30.23 -54.41
C LEU A 116 16.97 -30.93 -53.21
N ARG A 117 17.64 -32.07 -53.40
CA ARG A 117 18.37 -32.78 -52.37
C ARG A 117 19.46 -31.94 -51.69
N SER A 118 20.24 -31.21 -52.50
CA SER A 118 21.29 -30.33 -51.97
C SER A 118 20.71 -29.20 -51.10
N ALA A 119 19.67 -28.55 -51.57
CA ALA A 119 18.97 -27.48 -50.82
C ALA A 119 18.30 -28.03 -49.54
N PHE A 120 17.74 -29.22 -49.60
CA PHE A 120 17.13 -29.89 -48.43
C PHE A 120 18.17 -30.17 -47.34
N PHE A 121 19.30 -30.78 -47.68
CA PHE A 121 20.37 -31.07 -46.72
C PHE A 121 20.98 -29.77 -46.14
N GLU A 122 21.13 -28.71 -46.92
CA GLU A 122 21.57 -27.41 -46.39
C GLU A 122 20.59 -26.87 -45.32
N LYS A 123 19.28 -26.88 -45.63
CA LYS A 123 18.24 -26.43 -44.67
C LYS A 123 18.16 -27.35 -43.46
N LEU A 124 18.26 -28.65 -43.64
CA LEU A 124 18.28 -29.59 -42.53
C LEU A 124 19.50 -29.41 -41.61
N SER A 125 20.67 -29.11 -42.18
CA SER A 125 21.85 -28.76 -41.38
C SER A 125 21.63 -27.48 -40.57
N LYS A 126 21.01 -26.45 -41.15
CA LYS A 126 20.62 -25.22 -40.44
C LYS A 126 19.61 -25.51 -39.35
N LEU A 127 18.57 -26.32 -39.64
CA LEU A 127 17.57 -26.74 -38.65
C LEU A 127 18.21 -27.46 -37.48
N ARG A 128 19.17 -28.38 -37.71
CA ARG A 128 19.87 -29.09 -36.64
C ARG A 128 20.62 -28.18 -35.70
N VAL A 129 21.36 -27.21 -36.23
CA VAL A 129 22.08 -26.21 -35.41
C VAL A 129 21.09 -25.39 -34.58
N LEU A 130 20.02 -24.93 -35.23
CA LEU A 130 18.99 -24.12 -34.59
C LEU A 130 18.25 -24.92 -33.50
N TYR A 131 17.90 -26.22 -33.77
CA TYR A 131 17.31 -27.11 -32.81
C TYR A 131 18.12 -27.19 -31.50
N HIS A 132 19.43 -27.50 -31.60
CA HIS A 132 20.28 -27.60 -30.41
C HIS A 132 20.40 -26.26 -29.66
N LYS A 133 20.48 -25.15 -30.36
CA LYS A 133 20.50 -23.82 -29.76
C LYS A 133 19.19 -23.53 -29.03
N THR A 134 18.05 -23.78 -29.67
CA THR A 134 16.72 -23.50 -29.12
C THR A 134 16.41 -24.44 -27.92
N ASP A 135 16.71 -25.73 -28.04
CA ASP A 135 16.50 -26.69 -26.94
C ASP A 135 17.33 -26.34 -25.71
N SER A 136 18.61 -26.02 -25.90
CA SER A 136 19.49 -25.60 -24.80
C SER A 136 19.00 -24.30 -24.14
N ALA A 137 18.64 -23.30 -24.94
CA ALA A 137 18.13 -22.02 -24.42
C ALA A 137 16.80 -22.21 -23.65
N ASN A 138 15.86 -22.96 -24.23
CA ASN A 138 14.56 -23.21 -23.61
C ASN A 138 14.69 -23.98 -22.29
N ARG A 139 15.53 -25.02 -22.24
CA ARG A 139 15.80 -25.77 -20.99
C ARG A 139 16.46 -24.92 -19.93
N SER A 140 17.40 -24.07 -20.31
CA SER A 140 18.04 -23.13 -19.37
C SER A 140 17.02 -22.15 -18.80
N SER A 141 16.13 -21.62 -19.62
CA SER A 141 15.05 -20.73 -19.20
C SER A 141 14.04 -21.44 -18.30
N LEU A 142 13.64 -22.67 -18.64
CA LEU A 142 12.77 -23.50 -17.78
C LEU A 142 13.38 -23.72 -16.40
N LEU A 143 14.66 -24.05 -16.34
CA LEU A 143 15.35 -24.23 -15.05
C LEU A 143 15.32 -22.93 -14.22
N ALA A 144 15.63 -21.81 -14.85
CA ALA A 144 15.65 -20.51 -14.17
C ALA A 144 14.25 -20.12 -13.65
N VAL A 145 13.21 -20.30 -14.47
CA VAL A 145 11.82 -20.02 -14.07
C VAL A 145 11.37 -20.94 -12.94
N ASN A 146 11.64 -22.23 -13.01
CA ASN A 146 11.29 -23.18 -11.95
C ASN A 146 11.99 -22.86 -10.61
N LEU A 147 13.23 -22.39 -10.64
CA LEU A 147 13.93 -21.93 -9.43
C LEU A 147 13.28 -20.68 -8.83
N LEU A 148 12.88 -19.74 -9.67
CA LEU A 148 12.15 -18.55 -9.22
C LEU A 148 10.78 -18.92 -8.64
N GLN A 149 10.00 -19.76 -9.33
CA GLN A 149 8.70 -20.25 -8.85
C GLN A 149 8.81 -20.93 -7.49
N ASN A 150 9.82 -21.80 -7.32
CA ASN A 150 10.04 -22.46 -6.03
C ASN A 150 10.34 -21.44 -4.92
N THR A 151 11.19 -20.44 -5.20
CA THR A 151 11.52 -19.41 -4.21
C THR A 151 10.32 -18.56 -3.87
N VAL A 152 9.53 -18.13 -4.88
CA VAL A 152 8.27 -17.37 -4.67
C VAL A 152 7.29 -18.18 -3.83
N SER A 153 7.13 -19.48 -4.12
CA SER A 153 6.21 -20.36 -3.38
C SER A 153 6.62 -20.54 -1.91
N VAL A 154 7.93 -20.70 -1.64
CA VAL A 154 8.46 -20.79 -0.27
C VAL A 154 8.26 -19.47 0.49
N ASP A 155 8.57 -18.34 -0.14
CA ASP A 155 8.38 -17.03 0.46
C ASP A 155 6.88 -16.77 0.72
N TYR A 156 6.00 -17.13 -0.22
CA TYR A 156 4.55 -17.02 -0.08
C TYR A 156 4.00 -17.82 1.12
N THR A 157 4.39 -19.08 1.23
CA THR A 157 3.98 -19.91 2.36
C THR A 157 4.49 -19.34 3.69
N THR A 158 5.72 -18.82 3.69
CA THR A 158 6.31 -18.19 4.88
C THR A 158 5.54 -16.93 5.29
N VAL A 159 5.09 -16.13 4.31
CA VAL A 159 4.27 -14.92 4.56
C VAL A 159 2.93 -15.31 5.15
N LEU A 160 2.26 -16.34 4.63
CA LEU A 160 0.98 -16.83 5.17
C LEU A 160 1.12 -17.29 6.63
N ASP A 161 2.12 -18.13 6.91
CA ASP A 161 2.37 -18.63 8.25
C ASP A 161 2.65 -17.50 9.25
N GLU A 162 3.40 -16.50 8.85
CA GLU A 162 3.72 -15.35 9.69
C GLU A 162 2.51 -14.42 9.89
N ALA A 163 1.69 -14.25 8.84
CA ALA A 163 0.44 -13.51 8.91
C ALA A 163 -0.53 -14.14 9.93
N ASP A 164 -0.72 -15.45 9.88
CA ASP A 164 -1.56 -16.21 10.82
C ASP A 164 -1.05 -16.07 12.27
N GLN A 165 0.27 -16.10 12.46
CA GLN A 165 0.86 -15.89 13.79
C GLN A 165 0.61 -14.47 14.33
N ILE A 166 0.71 -13.46 13.46
CA ILE A 166 0.42 -12.07 13.82
C ILE A 166 -1.07 -11.91 14.13
N ASP A 167 -1.97 -12.47 13.31
CA ASP A 167 -3.42 -12.43 13.52
C ASP A 167 -3.81 -13.11 14.84
N ALA A 168 -3.19 -14.25 15.18
CA ALA A 168 -3.36 -14.88 16.48
C ALA A 168 -2.85 -14.01 17.65
N LYS A 169 -1.81 -13.18 17.43
CA LYS A 169 -1.35 -12.21 18.45
C LYS A 169 -2.33 -11.06 18.58
N ILE A 170 -2.85 -10.52 17.47
CA ILE A 170 -3.88 -9.48 17.44
C ILE A 170 -5.14 -9.94 18.18
N GLY A 171 -5.63 -11.16 17.91
CA GLY A 171 -6.76 -11.73 18.62
C GLY A 171 -6.57 -11.79 20.12
N ARG A 172 -5.39 -12.22 20.58
CA ARG A 172 -5.05 -12.23 22.02
C ARG A 172 -5.00 -10.84 22.66
N PHE A 173 -4.65 -9.80 21.92
CA PHE A 173 -4.75 -8.42 22.39
C PHE A 173 -6.20 -7.97 22.54
N ALA A 174 -7.07 -8.34 21.59
CA ALA A 174 -8.50 -8.03 21.67
C ALA A 174 -9.15 -8.65 22.91
N ASP A 175 -8.78 -9.89 23.24
CA ASP A 175 -9.26 -10.58 24.46
C ASP A 175 -8.77 -9.91 25.76
N ARG A 176 -7.62 -9.25 25.71
CA ARG A 176 -7.00 -8.53 26.83
C ARG A 176 -7.18 -7.01 26.79
N ALA A 177 -8.15 -6.52 26.04
CA ALA A 177 -8.36 -5.09 25.83
C ALA A 177 -8.53 -4.26 27.14
N VAL A 178 -8.75 -4.94 28.27
CA VAL A 178 -8.82 -4.34 29.62
C VAL A 178 -7.46 -4.24 30.31
N ASP A 179 -6.48 -5.02 29.85
CA ASP A 179 -5.11 -5.03 30.39
C ASP A 179 -4.27 -3.97 29.65
N GLY A 180 -4.25 -2.74 30.09
CA GLY A 180 -3.57 -1.61 29.41
C GLY A 180 -2.21 -1.93 28.77
N GLU A 181 -1.94 -1.37 27.60
CA GLU A 181 -0.72 -1.60 26.81
C GLU A 181 0.59 -1.29 27.57
N PHE A 182 0.53 -0.41 28.54
CA PHE A 182 1.70 0.13 29.26
C PHE A 182 1.95 -0.47 30.64
N GLY A 183 1.16 -1.41 31.11
CA GLY A 183 1.21 -1.86 32.49
C GLY A 183 0.95 -0.72 33.49
N LEU A 184 1.18 -0.96 34.76
CA LEU A 184 0.98 0.07 35.79
C LEU A 184 2.05 1.17 35.66
N ILE A 185 1.65 2.45 35.93
CA ILE A 185 2.51 3.65 35.76
C ILE A 185 3.83 3.55 36.51
N TRP A 186 3.83 2.86 37.66
CA TRP A 186 4.99 2.69 38.54
C TRP A 186 5.79 1.40 38.24
N GLU A 187 5.36 0.54 37.34
CA GLU A 187 6.12 -0.64 36.94
C GLU A 187 7.29 -0.25 36.03
N LYS A 188 8.49 -0.63 36.45
CA LYS A 188 9.68 -0.61 35.60
C LYS A 188 9.61 -1.86 34.71
N SER A 189 8.99 -1.74 33.55
CA SER A 189 9.03 -2.81 32.58
C SER A 189 10.41 -2.83 31.89
N PRO A 190 11.17 -3.94 31.92
CA PRO A 190 12.43 -4.05 31.18
C PRO A 190 12.24 -4.20 29.67
N GLN A 191 11.04 -4.01 29.20
CA GLN A 191 10.60 -4.35 27.84
C GLN A 191 10.53 -3.14 26.88
N TYR A 192 10.95 -1.94 27.29
CA TYR A 192 10.95 -0.76 26.43
C TYR A 192 12.14 -0.74 25.47
N ASN A 193 11.89 -0.28 24.25
CA ASN A 193 12.93 -0.09 23.26
C ASN A 193 13.65 1.26 23.47
N ASP A 194 14.87 1.34 22.94
CA ASP A 194 15.56 2.61 22.80
C ASP A 194 14.84 3.49 21.76
N LEU A 195 14.77 4.80 22.03
CA LEU A 195 14.07 5.76 21.18
C LEU A 195 14.62 5.76 19.74
N ASN A 196 15.95 5.68 19.56
CA ASN A 196 16.56 5.69 18.24
C ASN A 196 16.20 4.44 17.43
N SER A 197 16.19 3.26 18.06
CA SER A 197 15.79 2.02 17.41
C SER A 197 14.30 2.03 17.06
N ALA A 198 13.45 2.56 17.94
CA ALA A 198 12.01 2.72 17.69
C ALA A 198 11.73 3.70 16.53
N LEU A 199 12.42 4.84 16.47
CA LEU A 199 12.31 5.81 15.37
C LEU A 199 12.77 5.19 14.04
N THR A 200 13.91 4.51 14.03
CA THR A 200 14.42 3.86 12.80
C THR A 200 13.44 2.81 12.28
N ALA A 201 12.90 1.96 13.17
CA ALA A 201 11.91 0.95 12.80
C ALA A 201 10.60 1.62 12.29
N THR A 202 10.17 2.70 12.94
CA THR A 202 8.97 3.45 12.54
C THR A 202 9.11 4.06 11.15
N ILE A 203 10.25 4.72 10.87
CA ILE A 203 10.51 5.33 9.56
C ILE A 203 10.59 4.27 8.46
N ASP A 204 11.30 3.18 8.69
CA ASP A 204 11.51 2.13 7.70
C ASP A 204 10.20 1.40 7.35
N LEU A 205 9.39 1.06 8.33
CA LEU A 205 8.11 0.38 8.11
C LEU A 205 7.05 1.31 7.48
N ASN A 206 6.88 2.53 8.01
CA ASN A 206 5.92 3.48 7.46
C ASN A 206 6.30 3.94 6.05
N SER A 207 7.58 4.26 5.79
CA SER A 207 8.01 4.69 4.45
C SER A 207 7.76 3.64 3.37
N THR A 208 7.89 2.37 3.75
CA THR A 208 7.59 1.25 2.85
C THR A 208 6.09 1.16 2.56
N GLN A 209 5.27 1.23 3.60
CA GLN A 209 3.82 1.18 3.51
C GLN A 209 3.27 2.37 2.72
N ASP A 210 3.75 3.60 3.00
CA ASP A 210 3.36 4.81 2.29
C ASP A 210 3.72 4.75 0.80
N TYR A 211 4.89 4.21 0.45
CA TYR A 211 5.28 4.04 -0.95
C TYR A 211 4.31 3.11 -1.70
N TYR A 212 3.97 1.96 -1.12
CA TYR A 212 3.00 1.04 -1.73
C TYR A 212 1.61 1.66 -1.84
N PHE A 213 1.15 2.32 -0.79
CA PHE A 213 -0.14 2.99 -0.74
C PHE A 213 -0.28 4.05 -1.84
N ILE A 214 0.73 4.90 -2.02
CA ILE A 214 0.72 5.94 -3.07
C ILE A 214 0.71 5.29 -4.46
N LYS A 215 1.52 4.25 -4.67
CA LYS A 215 1.65 3.61 -5.98
C LYS A 215 0.39 2.84 -6.40
N HIS A 216 -0.25 2.12 -5.49
CA HIS A 216 -1.41 1.27 -5.81
C HIS A 216 -2.75 1.99 -5.59
N GLY A 217 -2.77 3.08 -4.83
CA GLY A 217 -3.97 3.86 -4.55
C GLY A 217 -4.31 4.94 -5.59
N VAL A 218 -3.64 5.00 -6.75
CA VAL A 218 -3.80 6.10 -7.73
C VAL A 218 -5.25 6.31 -8.15
N SER A 219 -6.01 5.25 -8.42
CA SER A 219 -7.43 5.33 -8.77
C SER A 219 -8.26 5.96 -7.66
N THR A 220 -8.04 5.56 -6.42
CA THR A 220 -8.73 6.09 -5.24
C THR A 220 -8.32 7.55 -4.96
N HIS A 221 -7.05 7.91 -5.17
CA HIS A 221 -6.58 9.30 -5.07
C HIS A 221 -7.28 10.20 -6.10
N LEU A 222 -7.46 9.71 -7.35
CA LEU A 222 -8.20 10.45 -8.39
C LEU A 222 -9.67 10.61 -8.05
N ILE A 223 -10.32 9.58 -7.48
CA ILE A 223 -11.70 9.66 -6.99
C ILE A 223 -11.79 10.72 -5.88
N GLY A 224 -10.83 10.75 -4.95
CA GLY A 224 -10.76 11.76 -3.90
C GLY A 224 -10.62 13.18 -4.44
N LEU A 225 -9.78 13.38 -5.45
CA LEU A 225 -9.64 14.67 -6.13
C LEU A 225 -10.94 15.09 -6.84
N LEU A 226 -11.58 14.18 -7.53
CA LEU A 226 -12.88 14.42 -8.18
C LEU A 226 -13.94 14.81 -7.14
N TYR A 227 -13.99 14.09 -6.00
CA TYR A 227 -14.90 14.40 -4.90
C TYR A 227 -14.65 15.79 -4.31
N LEU A 228 -13.38 16.21 -4.17
CA LEU A 228 -13.02 17.56 -3.75
C LEU A 228 -13.57 18.64 -4.71
N ILE A 229 -13.41 18.42 -6.01
CA ILE A 229 -13.92 19.35 -7.04
C ILE A 229 -15.43 19.42 -6.96
N LEU A 230 -16.12 18.28 -6.92
CA LEU A 230 -17.59 18.22 -6.89
C LEU A 230 -18.16 18.89 -5.62
N THR A 231 -17.58 18.64 -4.44
CA THR A 231 -18.03 19.26 -3.18
C THR A 231 -17.79 20.77 -3.19
N THR A 232 -16.66 21.22 -3.73
CA THR A 232 -16.37 22.66 -3.87
C THR A 232 -17.37 23.34 -4.79
N LEU A 233 -17.63 22.75 -5.97
CA LEU A 233 -18.61 23.27 -6.91
C LEU A 233 -20.03 23.28 -6.33
N TRP A 234 -20.39 22.21 -5.58
CA TRP A 234 -21.67 22.12 -4.91
C TRP A 234 -21.89 23.21 -3.86
N ILE A 235 -20.86 23.53 -3.05
CA ILE A 235 -20.91 24.62 -2.07
C ILE A 235 -21.08 25.97 -2.78
N PHE A 236 -20.32 26.23 -3.85
CA PHE A 236 -20.45 27.45 -4.64
C PHE A 236 -21.81 27.59 -5.29
N TYR A 237 -22.32 26.52 -5.88
CA TYR A 237 -23.65 26.49 -6.50
C TYR A 237 -24.76 26.80 -5.48
N ASN A 238 -24.74 26.15 -4.31
CA ASN A 238 -25.74 26.39 -3.26
C ASN A 238 -25.65 27.80 -2.72
N ARG A 239 -24.44 28.36 -2.56
CA ARG A 239 -24.27 29.77 -2.18
C ARG A 239 -24.96 30.70 -3.18
N GLN A 240 -24.71 30.52 -4.48
CA GLN A 240 -25.33 31.35 -5.52
C GLN A 240 -26.84 31.18 -5.54
N LYS A 241 -27.34 29.96 -5.37
CA LYS A 241 -28.80 29.68 -5.34
C LYS A 241 -29.45 30.39 -4.13
N THR A 242 -28.81 30.34 -2.94
CA THR A 242 -29.32 31.01 -1.73
C THR A 242 -29.39 32.51 -1.92
N LEU A 243 -28.37 33.11 -2.57
CA LEU A 243 -28.36 34.55 -2.87
C LEU A 243 -29.45 34.99 -3.85
N LYS A 244 -29.85 34.11 -4.79
CA LYS A 244 -30.85 34.47 -5.84
C LYS A 244 -32.28 34.23 -5.44
N ASN A 245 -32.56 33.20 -4.63
CA ASN A 245 -33.92 32.68 -4.44
C ASN A 245 -34.54 32.99 -3.08
N ASN A 246 -33.88 33.74 -2.20
CA ASN A 246 -34.40 34.02 -0.86
C ASN A 246 -34.61 35.54 -0.67
N ASP A 247 -35.73 35.92 -0.10
CA ASP A 247 -36.06 37.32 0.23
C ASP A 247 -35.14 37.90 1.33
N HIS A 248 -34.59 37.06 2.20
CA HIS A 248 -33.65 37.42 3.26
C HIS A 248 -32.41 36.51 3.26
N PRO A 249 -31.58 36.54 2.21
CA PRO A 249 -30.41 35.69 2.09
C PRO A 249 -29.38 35.92 3.19
N GLU A 250 -29.33 37.19 3.73
CA GLU A 250 -28.40 37.60 4.76
C GLU A 250 -28.57 36.79 6.06
N ILE A 251 -29.81 36.54 6.49
CA ILE A 251 -30.09 35.80 7.74
C ILE A 251 -29.66 34.33 7.62
N ILE A 252 -29.87 33.71 6.45
CA ILE A 252 -29.47 32.32 6.21
C ILE A 252 -27.94 32.23 6.09
N LEU A 253 -27.35 33.14 5.33
CA LEU A 253 -25.90 33.17 5.13
C LEU A 253 -25.14 33.51 6.41
N ASP A 254 -25.70 34.32 7.31
CA ASP A 254 -25.05 34.61 8.57
C ASP A 254 -24.90 33.37 9.48
N ARG A 255 -25.94 32.52 9.52
CA ARG A 255 -25.91 31.26 10.27
C ARG A 255 -24.88 30.23 9.77
N ILE A 256 -24.60 30.19 8.45
CA ILE A 256 -23.68 29.26 7.80
C ILE A 256 -22.51 29.98 7.13
N ASN A 257 -22.24 31.20 7.56
CA ASN A 257 -21.23 32.09 6.99
C ASN A 257 -19.82 31.44 7.00
N TYR A 258 -19.49 30.66 8.02
CA TYR A 258 -18.21 29.96 8.13
C TYR A 258 -17.96 28.99 6.96
N ILE A 259 -19.00 28.36 6.40
CA ILE A 259 -18.88 27.46 5.22
C ILE A 259 -18.69 28.28 3.95
N TYR A 260 -19.53 29.32 3.75
CA TYR A 260 -19.55 30.10 2.52
C TYR A 260 -18.42 31.13 2.40
N THR A 261 -17.83 31.55 3.50
CA THR A 261 -16.64 32.42 3.49
C THR A 261 -15.38 31.69 3.05
N ASN A 262 -15.27 30.40 3.38
CA ASN A 262 -14.11 29.59 3.05
C ASN A 262 -14.54 28.25 2.41
N PRO A 263 -15.15 28.25 1.21
CA PRO A 263 -15.72 27.05 0.59
C PRO A 263 -14.67 25.96 0.34
N LEU A 264 -13.45 26.33 0.02
CA LEU A 264 -12.38 25.38 -0.18
C LEU A 264 -12.02 24.64 1.12
N SER A 265 -11.91 25.37 2.25
CA SER A 265 -11.64 24.75 3.56
C SER A 265 -12.80 23.84 4.01
N ALA A 266 -14.05 24.23 3.70
CA ALA A 266 -15.20 23.39 4.00
C ALA A 266 -15.19 22.08 3.16
N SER A 267 -14.87 22.19 1.88
CA SER A 267 -14.75 21.01 0.99
C SER A 267 -13.58 20.11 1.44
N LEU A 268 -12.44 20.69 1.77
CA LEU A 268 -11.28 19.95 2.27
C LEU A 268 -11.59 19.24 3.59
N LEU A 269 -12.36 19.85 4.48
CA LEU A 269 -12.82 19.21 5.71
C LEU A 269 -13.66 17.96 5.41
N ILE A 270 -14.64 18.08 4.51
CA ILE A 270 -15.49 16.97 4.10
C ILE A 270 -14.64 15.84 3.49
N VAL A 271 -13.73 16.22 2.61
CA VAL A 271 -12.86 15.28 1.89
C VAL A 271 -11.91 14.56 2.86
N THR A 272 -11.22 15.29 3.72
CA THR A 272 -10.29 14.68 4.70
C THR A 272 -10.99 13.79 5.71
N ALA A 273 -12.26 14.07 6.03
CA ALA A 273 -13.05 13.23 6.94
C ALA A 273 -13.56 11.95 6.27
N LEU A 274 -13.85 11.97 4.96
CA LEU A 274 -14.51 10.86 4.27
C LEU A 274 -13.54 10.00 3.43
N ILE A 275 -12.51 10.59 2.85
CA ILE A 275 -11.56 9.88 1.96
C ILE A 275 -10.93 8.64 2.60
N PRO A 276 -10.53 8.63 3.88
CA PRO A 276 -9.95 7.44 4.48
C PRO A 276 -10.81 6.19 4.36
N TYR A 277 -12.13 6.34 4.31
CA TYR A 277 -13.08 5.21 4.19
C TYR A 277 -13.16 4.62 2.78
N PHE A 278 -12.59 5.26 1.78
CA PHE A 278 -12.54 4.73 0.41
C PHE A 278 -11.38 3.77 0.17
N TYR A 279 -10.46 3.68 1.13
CA TYR A 279 -9.33 2.75 1.08
C TYR A 279 -9.64 1.52 1.91
N SER A 280 -9.33 0.34 1.37
CA SER A 280 -9.52 -0.93 2.09
C SER A 280 -8.62 -1.03 3.33
N HIS A 281 -7.34 -0.64 3.19
CA HIS A 281 -6.34 -0.71 4.25
C HIS A 281 -5.45 0.54 4.23
N PRO A 282 -5.94 1.71 4.71
CA PRO A 282 -5.14 2.92 4.72
C PRO A 282 -4.05 2.84 5.80
N PRO A 283 -2.80 3.28 5.49
CA PRO A 283 -1.73 3.35 6.48
C PRO A 283 -2.13 4.19 7.69
N VAL A 284 -1.70 3.78 8.88
CA VAL A 284 -2.02 4.53 10.11
C VAL A 284 -1.46 5.96 10.06
N ALA A 285 -0.28 6.16 9.48
CA ALA A 285 0.30 7.48 9.28
C ALA A 285 -0.60 8.36 8.39
N PHE A 286 -1.18 7.80 7.33
CA PHE A 286 -2.14 8.48 6.46
C PHE A 286 -3.40 8.90 7.24
N LEU A 287 -3.98 8.01 8.04
CA LEU A 287 -5.15 8.32 8.88
C LEU A 287 -4.86 9.46 9.86
N GLU A 288 -3.70 9.43 10.52
CA GLU A 288 -3.28 10.46 11.47
C GLU A 288 -3.11 11.82 10.80
N ILE A 289 -2.45 11.86 9.63
CA ILE A 289 -2.27 13.10 8.85
C ILE A 289 -3.63 13.67 8.43
N PHE A 290 -4.54 12.85 7.92
CA PHE A 290 -5.86 13.30 7.50
C PHE A 290 -6.72 13.78 8.68
N PHE A 291 -6.61 13.13 9.84
CA PHE A 291 -7.23 13.58 11.07
C PHE A 291 -6.71 14.96 11.50
N LEU A 292 -5.40 15.17 11.54
CA LEU A 292 -4.79 16.45 11.87
C LEU A 292 -5.17 17.55 10.86
N LEU A 293 -5.19 17.22 9.56
CA LEU A 293 -5.64 18.15 8.52
C LEU A 293 -7.10 18.54 8.70
N SER A 294 -7.98 17.59 9.05
CA SER A 294 -9.39 17.90 9.29
C SER A 294 -9.57 18.89 10.45
N ILE A 295 -8.79 18.74 11.54
CA ILE A 295 -8.81 19.70 12.66
C ILE A 295 -8.31 21.10 12.21
N ILE A 296 -7.26 21.17 11.39
CA ILE A 296 -6.78 22.44 10.83
C ILE A 296 -7.89 23.14 10.04
N PHE A 297 -8.61 22.41 9.17
CA PHE A 297 -9.70 22.99 8.40
C PHE A 297 -10.86 23.44 9.30
N VAL A 298 -11.19 22.67 10.36
CA VAL A 298 -12.15 23.13 11.39
C VAL A 298 -11.70 24.44 12.01
N LEU A 299 -10.45 24.56 12.45
CA LEU A 299 -9.92 25.79 13.06
C LEU A 299 -10.00 26.98 12.09
N ILE A 300 -9.69 26.78 10.80
CA ILE A 300 -9.82 27.83 9.79
C ILE A 300 -11.28 28.28 9.64
N LEU A 301 -12.23 27.34 9.63
CA LEU A 301 -13.65 27.66 9.48
C LEU A 301 -14.20 28.40 10.70
N VAL A 302 -13.86 28.00 11.93
CA VAL A 302 -14.42 28.57 13.16
C VAL A 302 -13.72 29.83 13.62
N LYS A 303 -12.54 30.18 13.06
CA LYS A 303 -11.71 31.33 13.49
C LYS A 303 -12.47 32.65 13.60
N LYS A 304 -13.39 32.92 12.66
CA LYS A 304 -14.18 34.14 12.62
C LYS A 304 -15.45 34.09 13.46
N SER A 305 -15.95 32.88 13.73
CA SER A 305 -17.24 32.69 14.40
C SER A 305 -17.09 32.55 15.92
N PHE A 306 -15.90 32.22 16.40
CA PHE A 306 -15.67 31.97 17.82
C PHE A 306 -14.97 33.14 18.52
N PRO A 307 -15.30 33.40 19.79
CA PRO A 307 -14.59 34.36 20.63
C PRO A 307 -13.10 33.98 20.71
N LYS A 308 -12.22 34.99 20.80
CA LYS A 308 -10.76 34.76 20.86
C LYS A 308 -10.35 33.83 22.00
N SER A 309 -11.08 33.84 23.11
CA SER A 309 -10.82 32.99 24.27
C SER A 309 -11.01 31.51 23.93
N LEU A 310 -12.15 31.16 23.33
CA LEU A 310 -12.47 29.80 22.89
C LEU A 310 -11.56 29.34 21.75
N PHE A 311 -11.27 30.22 20.81
CA PHE A 311 -10.39 29.89 19.68
C PHE A 311 -8.95 29.57 20.17
N ASN A 312 -8.41 30.34 21.11
CA ASN A 312 -7.10 30.05 21.71
C ASN A 312 -7.09 28.70 22.44
N PHE A 313 -8.17 28.38 23.13
CA PHE A 313 -8.31 27.04 23.76
C PHE A 313 -8.30 25.93 22.73
N LEU A 314 -9.03 26.07 21.63
CA LEU A 314 -9.03 25.09 20.53
C LEU A 314 -7.63 24.94 19.90
N ILE A 315 -6.87 26.04 19.75
CA ILE A 315 -5.47 25.94 19.29
C ILE A 315 -4.60 25.14 20.28
N GLN A 316 -4.78 25.39 21.60
CA GLN A 316 -4.02 24.63 22.60
C GLN A 316 -4.36 23.14 22.57
N LEU A 317 -5.64 22.79 22.42
CA LEU A 317 -6.06 21.40 22.23
C LEU A 317 -5.47 20.81 20.94
N PHE A 318 -5.48 21.56 19.85
CA PHE A 318 -4.84 21.12 18.60
C PHE A 318 -3.35 20.85 18.77
N CYS A 319 -2.60 21.74 19.44
CA CYS A 319 -1.19 21.51 19.73
C CYS A 319 -0.95 20.23 20.55
N LEU A 320 -1.80 19.97 21.56
CA LEU A 320 -1.75 18.73 22.32
C LEU A 320 -2.06 17.52 21.44
N THR A 321 -3.06 17.62 20.57
CA THR A 321 -3.41 16.54 19.62
C THR A 321 -2.26 16.25 18.64
N VAL A 322 -1.57 17.29 18.15
CA VAL A 322 -0.39 17.11 17.28
C VAL A 322 0.73 16.39 18.01
N ILE A 323 1.04 16.77 19.26
CA ILE A 323 2.09 16.10 20.05
C ILE A 323 1.70 14.65 20.33
N TYR A 324 0.44 14.41 20.69
CA TYR A 324 -0.09 13.06 20.89
C TYR A 324 -0.03 12.23 19.60
N GLY A 325 -0.43 12.80 18.45
CA GLY A 325 -0.36 12.14 17.15
C GLY A 325 1.07 11.79 16.74
N LEU A 326 2.05 12.68 17.00
CA LEU A 326 3.46 12.39 16.76
C LEU A 326 3.97 11.24 17.65
N SER A 327 3.60 11.22 18.94
CA SER A 327 3.90 10.11 19.83
C SER A 327 3.21 8.82 19.36
N ASN A 328 1.98 8.92 18.91
CA ASN A 328 1.19 7.82 18.39
C ASN A 328 1.70 7.26 17.04
N LEU A 329 2.52 7.99 16.29
CA LEU A 329 3.20 7.46 15.09
C LEU A 329 4.34 6.48 15.42
N LEU A 330 4.87 6.49 16.65
CA LEU A 330 5.86 5.52 17.08
C LEU A 330 5.24 4.11 17.12
N ILE A 331 5.80 3.22 16.34
CA ILE A 331 5.30 1.83 16.22
C ILE A 331 5.69 1.00 17.45
N GLN A 332 6.84 1.32 18.08
CA GLN A 332 7.36 0.61 19.23
C GLN A 332 7.27 1.45 20.50
N ILE A 333 6.87 0.82 21.61
CA ILE A 333 6.78 1.49 22.91
C ILE A 333 8.18 1.83 23.43
N THR A 334 8.33 3.09 23.82
CA THR A 334 9.55 3.58 24.47
C THR A 334 9.24 4.12 25.87
N VAL A 335 10.26 4.23 26.73
CA VAL A 335 10.13 4.93 28.04
C VAL A 335 9.74 6.40 27.83
N PHE A 336 10.24 7.02 26.75
CA PHE A 336 9.92 8.38 26.39
C PHE A 336 8.43 8.54 26.08
N ASP A 337 7.86 7.62 25.31
CA ASP A 337 6.44 7.64 24.92
C ASP A 337 5.52 7.56 26.14
N LYS A 338 5.78 6.61 27.07
CA LYS A 338 5.06 6.49 28.34
C LYS A 338 5.07 7.80 29.14
N ASN A 339 6.27 8.41 29.29
CA ASN A 339 6.41 9.64 30.06
C ASN A 339 5.78 10.85 29.34
N ALA A 340 5.86 10.90 27.99
CA ALA A 340 5.23 11.93 27.19
C ALA A 340 3.72 11.90 27.30
N ILE A 341 3.08 10.72 27.21
CA ILE A 341 1.62 10.56 27.38
C ILE A 341 1.17 11.01 28.77
N LEU A 342 1.91 10.65 29.83
CA LEU A 342 1.62 11.11 31.20
C LEU A 342 1.70 12.64 31.31
N LEU A 343 2.77 13.23 30.79
CA LEU A 343 2.94 14.68 30.80
C LEU A 343 1.82 15.38 30.03
N LEU A 344 1.47 14.87 28.84
CA LEU A 344 0.36 15.39 28.03
C LEU A 344 -0.97 15.31 28.77
N GLY A 345 -1.24 14.21 29.49
CA GLY A 345 -2.43 14.06 30.32
C GLY A 345 -2.50 15.14 31.41
N ILE A 346 -1.40 15.36 32.14
CA ILE A 346 -1.34 16.41 33.18
C ILE A 346 -1.52 17.80 32.57
N VAL A 347 -0.84 18.09 31.45
CA VAL A 347 -0.95 19.39 30.75
C VAL A 347 -2.37 19.61 30.24
N SER A 348 -3.03 18.59 29.71
CA SER A 348 -4.44 18.68 29.24
C SER A 348 -5.39 19.03 30.38
N ILE A 349 -5.22 18.40 31.56
CA ILE A 349 -6.02 18.71 32.76
C ILE A 349 -5.79 20.15 33.19
N VAL A 350 -4.55 20.62 33.23
CA VAL A 350 -4.21 22.00 33.59
C VAL A 350 -4.85 22.98 32.62
N ILE A 351 -4.72 22.74 31.29
CA ILE A 351 -5.35 23.60 30.27
C ILE A 351 -6.87 23.63 30.43
N ALA A 352 -7.51 22.49 30.64
CA ALA A 352 -8.95 22.39 30.87
C ALA A 352 -9.39 23.17 32.11
N LEU A 353 -8.67 23.05 33.23
CA LEU A 353 -8.96 23.80 34.47
C LEU A 353 -8.75 25.33 34.31
N LEU A 354 -7.72 25.76 33.61
CA LEU A 354 -7.49 27.17 33.32
C LEU A 354 -8.59 27.74 32.43
N PHE A 355 -9.01 26.99 31.41
CA PHE A 355 -10.11 27.38 30.55
C PHE A 355 -11.44 27.44 31.30
N TYR A 356 -11.76 26.45 32.13
CA TYR A 356 -12.92 26.44 32.99
C TYR A 356 -12.98 27.65 33.90
N ARG A 357 -11.87 27.99 34.59
CA ARG A 357 -11.77 29.18 35.44
C ARG A 357 -11.98 30.48 34.67
N LYS A 358 -11.49 30.55 33.43
CA LYS A 358 -11.65 31.72 32.56
C LYS A 358 -13.10 31.87 32.12
N VAL A 359 -13.73 30.83 31.65
CA VAL A 359 -15.15 30.84 31.24
C VAL A 359 -16.08 31.22 32.40
N LYS A 360 -15.81 30.72 33.62
CA LYS A 360 -16.58 31.07 34.81
C LYS A 360 -16.46 32.57 35.20
N ARG A 361 -15.38 33.26 34.77
CA ARG A 361 -15.17 34.68 35.06
C ARG A 361 -15.72 35.61 33.97
N GLU A 362 -16.03 35.10 32.80
CA GLU A 362 -16.60 35.88 31.71
C GLU A 362 -18.13 36.06 31.92
N PRO A 363 -18.71 37.25 31.62
CA PRO A 363 -20.15 37.50 31.79
C PRO A 363 -20.98 36.56 30.93
N GLU A 364 -22.12 36.10 31.49
CA GLU A 364 -23.08 35.25 30.78
C GLU A 364 -23.50 35.92 29.45
N GLY A 365 -23.30 35.19 28.34
CA GLY A 365 -23.72 35.59 26.99
C GLY A 365 -22.58 35.86 26.01
N GLN A 366 -21.32 35.98 26.42
CA GLN A 366 -20.20 36.18 25.50
C GLN A 366 -19.70 34.90 24.82
N ILE A 367 -19.99 33.73 25.41
CA ILE A 367 -19.67 32.42 24.81
C ILE A 367 -20.98 31.69 24.47
N PRO A 368 -21.29 31.47 23.20
CA PRO A 368 -22.47 30.67 22.85
C PRO A 368 -22.33 29.26 23.43
N HIS A 369 -23.40 28.80 24.06
CA HIS A 369 -23.47 27.46 24.68
C HIS A 369 -22.57 27.24 25.91
N THR A 370 -22.34 28.29 26.75
CA THR A 370 -21.53 28.21 27.97
C THR A 370 -21.88 27.02 28.87
N ARG A 371 -23.18 26.65 28.94
CA ARG A 371 -23.63 25.46 29.70
C ARG A 371 -23.14 24.16 29.14
N LEU A 372 -23.06 24.02 27.81
CA LEU A 372 -22.60 22.81 27.13
C LEU A 372 -21.08 22.64 27.29
N VAL A 373 -20.31 23.73 27.21
CA VAL A 373 -18.86 23.78 27.43
C VAL A 373 -18.48 23.46 28.88
N LEU A 374 -19.38 23.74 29.85
CA LEU A 374 -19.16 23.42 31.26
C LEU A 374 -19.51 21.97 31.64
N ILE A 375 -20.24 21.27 30.79
CA ILE A 375 -20.64 19.87 31.00
C ILE A 375 -19.66 18.89 30.35
N LEU A 376 -18.98 19.28 29.26
CA LEU A 376 -17.90 18.53 28.61
C LEU A 376 -16.57 18.73 29.34
#